data_d759bddb60fbfd373beb99aa287b0d5c
#
_entry.id   d759bddb60fbfd373beb99aa287b0d5c
#
_cell.length_a   1.000
_cell.length_b   1.000
_cell.length_c   1.000
_cell.angle_alpha   90.00
_cell.angle_beta   90.00
_cell.angle_gamma   90.00
#
_symmetry.space_group_name_H-M   'P 1'
#
loop_
_entity.id
_entity.type
_entity.pdbx_description
1 polymer ?
#
loop_
_entity_poly.entity_id
_entity_poly.type
_entity_poly.pdbx_seq_one_letter_code
_entity_poly.pdbx_strand_id
1 'polypeptide(L)'
;MRGEPSTKVTLTIFRKDENRTFPVTITREEIKTQSVKGKVIEPGYAWIRLSQFQERTVDDFVRKVEEVYKQEPNLKGLVLDLRNDPGGLLDAAVAISAAFLPENVTVVTTNGQLADSKATYKAAPDYYQRRGGGDPLKRLPASLKAVPLVVLVNEGSASASEIVAGALQDHKRATIMGSQTFGKGSVQTVRPLGPDTGIKLTTARYYTPSGKSIQAKGIVPDVMIDESEEGNIFAALRMREADLDKHLNSGQGEEKKDEAREKAREEARKRMEEEAKKPAACLLYTSDAADE
;
A
#
# COMPACT_ATOMS: atom_id res chain seq x y z
N MET A 1 -9.60 24.85 -1.12
CA MET A 1 -8.25 25.32 -0.71
C MET A 1 -7.19 25.09 -1.79
N ARG A 2 -7.49 24.31 -2.85
CA ARG A 2 -6.57 24.11 -3.99
C ARG A 2 -6.35 25.41 -4.76
N GLY A 3 -5.23 25.55 -5.45
CA GLY A 3 -4.86 26.69 -6.29
C GLY A 3 -3.39 26.61 -6.68
N GLU A 4 -2.96 27.52 -7.54
CA GLU A 4 -1.58 27.59 -8.02
C GLU A 4 -0.57 27.74 -6.87
N PRO A 5 0.60 27.06 -6.91
CA PRO A 5 1.67 27.26 -5.95
C PRO A 5 2.06 28.73 -5.82
N SER A 6 2.56 29.11 -4.64
CA SER A 6 2.96 30.48 -4.28
C SER A 6 1.81 31.50 -4.22
N THR A 7 0.56 31.13 -4.50
CA THR A 7 -0.60 32.00 -4.28
C THR A 7 -1.06 31.92 -2.81
N LYS A 8 -1.70 32.96 -2.32
CA LYS A 8 -2.19 33.03 -0.94
C LYS A 8 -3.66 32.62 -0.85
N VAL A 9 -4.02 31.98 0.23
CA VAL A 9 -5.41 31.71 0.63
C VAL A 9 -5.60 32.19 2.06
N THR A 10 -6.65 32.94 2.32
CA THR A 10 -7.02 33.37 3.66
C THR A 10 -8.18 32.53 4.15
N LEU A 11 -8.01 31.86 5.28
CA LEU A 11 -8.99 31.04 5.96
C LEU A 11 -9.48 31.80 7.18
N THR A 12 -10.78 31.89 7.36
CA THR A 12 -11.38 32.38 8.61
C THR A 12 -11.59 31.19 9.53
N ILE A 13 -10.84 31.15 10.63
CA ILE A 13 -10.90 30.05 11.60
C ILE A 13 -11.75 30.49 12.79
N PHE A 14 -12.70 29.66 13.15
CA PHE A 14 -13.47 29.80 14.40
C PHE A 14 -12.93 28.79 15.42
N ARG A 15 -12.36 29.30 16.51
CA ARG A 15 -11.89 28.48 17.61
C ARG A 15 -12.97 28.41 18.69
N LYS A 16 -13.58 27.24 18.82
CA LYS A 16 -14.76 27.03 19.65
C LYS A 16 -14.48 27.32 21.14
N ASP A 17 -13.32 26.86 21.65
CA ASP A 17 -12.95 26.99 23.07
C ASP A 17 -12.71 28.43 23.50
N GLU A 18 -12.27 29.29 22.56
CA GLU A 18 -12.04 30.73 22.80
C GLU A 18 -13.21 31.60 22.32
N ASN A 19 -14.23 30.99 21.69
CA ASN A 19 -15.34 31.68 21.04
C ASN A 19 -14.85 32.85 20.14
N ARG A 20 -13.72 32.66 19.44
CA ARG A 20 -13.04 33.70 18.69
C ARG A 20 -12.89 33.28 17.22
N THR A 21 -13.11 34.26 16.33
CA THR A 21 -12.88 34.13 14.91
C THR A 21 -11.65 34.98 14.52
N PHE A 22 -10.73 34.41 13.75
CA PHE A 22 -9.55 35.12 13.24
C PHE A 22 -9.15 34.63 11.85
N PRO A 23 -8.58 35.52 11.01
CA PRO A 23 -8.07 35.16 9.70
C PRO A 23 -6.66 34.55 9.81
N VAL A 24 -6.42 33.49 9.02
CA VAL A 24 -5.07 32.91 8.82
C VAL A 24 -4.77 32.90 7.32
N THR A 25 -3.71 33.57 6.92
CA THR A 25 -3.25 33.57 5.52
C THR A 25 -2.14 32.57 5.36
N ILE A 26 -2.36 31.61 4.43
CA ILE A 26 -1.42 30.54 4.12
C ILE A 26 -0.97 30.70 2.66
N THR A 27 0.31 30.55 2.41
CA THR A 27 0.86 30.46 1.06
C THR A 27 0.75 29.02 0.59
N ARG A 28 0.18 28.79 -0.60
CA ARG A 28 0.07 27.46 -1.18
C ARG A 28 1.44 26.97 -1.61
N GLU A 29 1.75 25.75 -1.26
CA GLU A 29 2.96 25.07 -1.67
C GLU A 29 2.60 23.67 -2.21
N GLU A 30 3.48 23.10 -3.02
CA GLU A 30 3.38 21.71 -3.41
C GLU A 30 3.77 20.82 -2.24
N ILE A 31 2.78 20.09 -1.68
CA ILE A 31 3.01 19.18 -0.55
C ILE A 31 3.73 17.94 -1.09
N LYS A 32 5.02 17.83 -0.82
CA LYS A 32 5.81 16.63 -1.11
C LYS A 32 5.65 15.62 0.02
N THR A 33 4.67 14.74 -0.12
CA THR A 33 4.52 13.62 0.83
C THR A 33 5.62 12.60 0.62
N GLN A 34 6.37 12.29 1.69
CA GLN A 34 7.34 11.20 1.66
C GLN A 34 6.60 9.86 1.74
N SER A 35 6.66 9.08 0.66
CA SER A 35 6.04 7.75 0.61
C SER A 35 6.92 6.65 1.23
N VAL A 36 8.18 6.95 1.53
CA VAL A 36 9.15 5.99 2.07
C VAL A 36 9.74 6.52 3.37
N LYS A 37 9.61 5.73 4.44
CA LYS A 37 10.27 5.94 5.72
C LYS A 37 11.12 4.73 6.05
N GLY A 38 12.18 4.89 6.85
CA GLY A 38 12.98 3.75 7.27
C GLY A 38 13.98 4.14 8.34
N LYS A 39 14.34 3.15 9.15
CA LYS A 39 15.32 3.29 10.23
C LYS A 39 15.96 1.94 10.57
N VAL A 40 17.12 1.96 11.17
CA VAL A 40 17.66 0.82 11.92
C VAL A 40 16.87 0.72 13.22
N ILE A 41 16.30 -0.45 13.52
CA ILE A 41 15.47 -0.68 14.72
C ILE A 41 16.38 -1.07 15.89
N GLU A 42 17.29 -2.01 15.60
CA GLU A 42 18.30 -2.52 16.53
C GLU A 42 19.52 -3.03 15.73
N PRO A 43 20.66 -3.31 16.34
CA PRO A 43 21.86 -3.74 15.62
C PRO A 43 21.60 -4.97 14.74
N GLY A 44 21.79 -4.80 13.45
CA GLY A 44 21.54 -5.83 12.42
C GLY A 44 20.13 -5.88 11.87
N TYR A 45 19.18 -5.07 12.36
CA TYR A 45 17.79 -5.11 11.89
C TYR A 45 17.27 -3.73 11.49
N ALA A 46 16.62 -3.68 10.35
CA ALA A 46 16.05 -2.45 9.82
C ALA A 46 14.58 -2.59 9.42
N TRP A 47 13.90 -1.47 9.38
CA TRP A 47 12.51 -1.35 8.96
C TRP A 47 12.41 -0.27 7.89
N ILE A 48 11.71 -0.57 6.81
CA ILE A 48 11.38 0.35 5.72
C ILE A 48 9.88 0.25 5.47
N ARG A 49 9.20 1.40 5.48
CA ARG A 49 7.77 1.51 5.21
C ARG A 49 7.51 2.21 3.90
N LEU A 50 6.62 1.65 3.11
CA LEU A 50 6.00 2.29 1.96
C LEU A 50 4.55 2.61 2.33
N SER A 51 4.15 3.87 2.14
CA SER A 51 2.78 4.32 2.42
C SER A 51 1.95 4.53 1.16
N GLN A 52 2.62 4.58 -0.01
CA GLN A 52 2.00 4.72 -1.32
C GLN A 52 3.05 4.49 -2.42
N PHE A 53 2.62 3.97 -3.58
CA PHE A 53 3.45 3.82 -4.77
C PHE A 53 3.27 5.02 -5.72
N GLN A 54 4.15 6.01 -5.57
CA GLN A 54 4.18 7.25 -6.35
C GLN A 54 5.37 7.26 -7.30
N GLU A 55 5.44 8.27 -8.17
CA GLU A 55 6.56 8.45 -9.11
C GLU A 55 7.94 8.47 -8.44
N ARG A 56 8.04 9.06 -7.25
CA ARG A 56 9.32 9.19 -6.53
C ARG A 56 9.62 8.03 -5.59
N THR A 57 8.67 7.10 -5.41
CA THR A 57 8.79 6.03 -4.39
C THR A 57 10.02 5.17 -4.63
N VAL A 58 10.35 4.85 -5.89
CA VAL A 58 11.53 4.02 -6.21
C VAL A 58 12.83 4.73 -5.82
N ASP A 59 12.98 6.00 -6.20
CA ASP A 59 14.18 6.79 -5.88
C ASP A 59 14.30 7.01 -4.35
N ASP A 60 13.18 7.28 -3.69
CA ASP A 60 13.13 7.47 -2.24
C ASP A 60 13.45 6.15 -1.50
N PHE A 61 12.99 5.02 -2.02
CA PHE A 61 13.31 3.69 -1.49
C PHE A 61 14.81 3.38 -1.64
N VAL A 62 15.38 3.58 -2.83
CA VAL A 62 16.81 3.36 -3.07
C VAL A 62 17.65 4.19 -2.12
N ARG A 63 17.35 5.50 -2.00
CA ARG A 63 18.04 6.39 -1.07
C ARG A 63 17.91 5.90 0.38
N LYS A 64 16.71 5.45 0.79
CA LYS A 64 16.49 4.98 2.15
C LYS A 64 17.23 3.68 2.44
N VAL A 65 17.32 2.76 1.49
CA VAL A 65 18.13 1.54 1.60
C VAL A 65 19.61 1.91 1.73
N GLU A 66 20.12 2.84 0.90
CA GLU A 66 21.52 3.32 1.01
C GLU A 66 21.81 3.92 2.39
N GLU A 67 20.89 4.74 2.93
CA GLU A 67 21.01 5.31 4.29
C GLU A 67 21.08 4.23 5.37
N VAL A 68 20.19 3.22 5.29
CA VAL A 68 20.15 2.10 6.23
C VAL A 68 21.45 1.29 6.15
N TYR A 69 21.90 0.93 4.94
CA TYR A 69 23.14 0.15 4.78
C TYR A 69 24.41 0.94 5.13
N LYS A 70 24.36 2.27 5.06
CA LYS A 70 25.45 3.11 5.55
C LYS A 70 25.57 3.06 7.08
N GLN A 71 24.42 2.95 7.78
CA GLN A 71 24.38 2.87 9.25
C GLN A 71 24.65 1.44 9.73
N GLU A 72 24.12 0.44 9.04
CA GLU A 72 24.23 -0.98 9.39
C GLU A 72 24.59 -1.80 8.12
N PRO A 73 25.88 -1.91 7.79
CA PRO A 73 26.33 -2.64 6.59
C PRO A 73 26.02 -4.13 6.60
N ASN A 74 25.90 -4.73 7.80
CA ASN A 74 25.72 -6.16 8.00
C ASN A 74 24.32 -6.49 8.51
N LEU A 75 23.28 -6.15 7.73
CA LEU A 75 21.91 -6.46 8.08
C LEU A 75 21.68 -7.96 8.20
N LYS A 76 21.09 -8.37 9.32
CA LYS A 76 20.64 -9.73 9.64
C LYS A 76 19.18 -9.94 9.28
N GLY A 77 18.40 -8.86 9.18
CA GLY A 77 16.99 -8.90 8.79
C GLY A 77 16.45 -7.53 8.40
N LEU A 78 15.47 -7.56 7.51
CA LEU A 78 14.76 -6.37 7.03
C LEU A 78 13.26 -6.58 7.13
N VAL A 79 12.55 -5.58 7.64
CA VAL A 79 11.09 -5.51 7.62
C VAL A 79 10.65 -4.51 6.56
N LEU A 80 9.88 -4.95 5.58
CA LEU A 80 9.19 -4.11 4.61
C LEU A 80 7.73 -3.94 5.06
N ASP A 81 7.35 -2.74 5.47
CA ASP A 81 6.01 -2.46 5.99
C ASP A 81 5.13 -1.84 4.91
N LEU A 82 4.13 -2.58 4.47
CA LEU A 82 3.12 -2.18 3.48
C LEU A 82 1.73 -2.00 4.11
N ARG A 83 1.63 -1.96 5.43
CA ARG A 83 0.34 -1.79 6.11
C ARG A 83 -0.25 -0.41 5.81
N ASN A 84 -1.55 -0.38 5.53
CA ASN A 84 -2.32 0.81 5.14
C ASN A 84 -1.77 1.50 3.87
N ASP A 85 -1.10 0.76 3.00
CA ASP A 85 -0.65 1.26 1.69
C ASP A 85 -1.67 0.89 0.61
N PRO A 86 -2.44 1.86 0.08
CA PRO A 86 -3.50 1.60 -0.91
C PRO A 86 -2.96 1.25 -2.29
N GLY A 87 -1.63 1.19 -2.45
CA GLY A 87 -0.96 0.93 -3.71
C GLY A 87 -0.60 2.19 -4.49
N GLY A 88 -0.67 2.09 -5.80
CA GLY A 88 -0.33 3.18 -6.73
C GLY A 88 0.21 2.66 -8.05
N LEU A 89 1.35 3.17 -8.49
CA LEU A 89 1.94 2.88 -9.80
C LEU A 89 2.46 1.45 -9.91
N LEU A 90 2.09 0.79 -11.01
CA LEU A 90 2.50 -0.58 -11.31
C LEU A 90 4.01 -0.71 -11.52
N ASP A 91 4.62 0.20 -12.27
CA ASP A 91 6.06 0.22 -12.52
C ASP A 91 6.87 0.36 -11.21
N ALA A 92 6.38 1.17 -10.27
CA ALA A 92 6.99 1.27 -8.95
C ALA A 92 6.87 -0.06 -8.16
N ALA A 93 5.74 -0.77 -8.23
CA ALA A 93 5.59 -2.09 -7.61
C ALA A 93 6.55 -3.12 -8.22
N VAL A 94 6.70 -3.11 -9.55
CA VAL A 94 7.65 -3.97 -10.25
C VAL A 94 9.09 -3.66 -9.82
N ALA A 95 9.47 -2.38 -9.72
CA ALA A 95 10.80 -1.96 -9.27
C ALA A 95 11.09 -2.41 -7.83
N ILE A 96 10.16 -2.16 -6.90
CA ILE A 96 10.33 -2.58 -5.50
C ILE A 96 10.46 -4.10 -5.39
N SER A 97 9.65 -4.86 -6.14
CA SER A 97 9.77 -6.32 -6.20
C SER A 97 11.13 -6.75 -6.77
N ALA A 98 11.58 -6.12 -7.85
CA ALA A 98 12.86 -6.40 -8.51
C ALA A 98 14.08 -6.10 -7.61
N ALA A 99 13.96 -5.16 -6.66
CA ALA A 99 15.01 -4.89 -5.68
C ALA A 99 15.36 -6.11 -4.82
N PHE A 100 14.40 -7.01 -4.60
CA PHE A 100 14.54 -8.19 -3.75
C PHE A 100 14.60 -9.51 -4.53
N LEU A 101 14.10 -9.55 -5.76
CA LEU A 101 13.99 -10.76 -6.56
C LEU A 101 15.21 -10.95 -7.50
N PRO A 102 15.47 -12.19 -7.94
CA PRO A 102 16.37 -12.43 -9.05
C PRO A 102 15.93 -11.70 -10.33
N GLU A 103 16.86 -11.42 -11.20
CA GLU A 103 16.56 -10.78 -12.49
C GLU A 103 15.68 -11.67 -13.37
N ASN A 104 14.83 -11.02 -14.18
CA ASN A 104 13.97 -11.64 -15.19
C ASN A 104 12.88 -12.61 -14.67
N VAL A 105 12.73 -12.80 -13.36
CA VAL A 105 11.59 -13.57 -12.84
C VAL A 105 10.30 -12.78 -12.97
N THR A 106 9.17 -13.48 -13.10
CA THR A 106 7.85 -12.84 -13.18
C THR A 106 7.50 -12.19 -11.86
N VAL A 107 7.04 -10.93 -11.90
CA VAL A 107 6.53 -10.18 -10.75
C VAL A 107 5.00 -10.26 -10.71
N VAL A 108 4.35 -9.99 -11.83
CA VAL A 108 2.89 -9.98 -11.95
C VAL A 108 2.50 -10.22 -13.40
N THR A 109 1.36 -10.85 -13.62
CA THR A 109 0.76 -10.94 -14.94
C THR A 109 -0.60 -10.26 -14.97
N THR A 110 -0.99 -9.76 -16.14
CA THR A 110 -2.35 -9.26 -16.39
C THR A 110 -3.06 -10.15 -17.38
N ASN A 111 -4.36 -10.34 -17.20
CA ASN A 111 -5.21 -11.03 -18.14
C ASN A 111 -6.56 -10.35 -18.23
N GLY A 112 -6.97 -10.01 -19.44
CA GLY A 112 -8.26 -9.42 -19.76
C GLY A 112 -8.83 -9.97 -21.06
N GLN A 113 -9.93 -9.41 -21.51
CA GLN A 113 -10.63 -9.89 -22.69
C GLN A 113 -9.88 -9.59 -23.99
N LEU A 114 -9.22 -8.44 -24.05
CA LEU A 114 -8.47 -8.01 -25.23
C LEU A 114 -7.04 -8.57 -25.21
N ALA A 115 -6.48 -8.84 -26.38
CA ALA A 115 -5.12 -9.37 -26.50
C ALA A 115 -4.06 -8.42 -25.90
N ASP A 116 -4.23 -7.11 -26.08
CA ASP A 116 -3.34 -6.06 -25.54
C ASP A 116 -3.46 -5.87 -24.01
N SER A 117 -4.46 -6.48 -23.37
CA SER A 117 -4.62 -6.49 -21.93
C SER A 117 -3.90 -7.65 -21.23
N LYS A 118 -3.24 -8.52 -21.99
CA LYS A 118 -2.44 -9.63 -21.49
C LYS A 118 -0.97 -9.25 -21.50
N ALA A 119 -0.36 -9.17 -20.32
CA ALA A 119 1.03 -8.83 -20.18
C ALA A 119 1.70 -9.59 -19.02
N THR A 120 3.01 -9.78 -19.14
CA THR A 120 3.86 -10.32 -18.07
C THR A 120 4.89 -9.28 -17.71
N TYR A 121 4.89 -8.86 -16.45
CA TYR A 121 5.86 -7.92 -15.90
C TYR A 121 6.93 -8.69 -15.15
N LYS A 122 8.18 -8.44 -15.49
CA LYS A 122 9.33 -9.15 -14.92
C LYS A 122 10.20 -8.21 -14.09
N ALA A 123 11.01 -8.79 -13.22
CA ALA A 123 12.02 -8.08 -12.43
C ALA A 123 13.21 -7.67 -13.37
N ALA A 124 12.95 -6.77 -14.31
CA ALA A 124 13.91 -6.27 -15.28
C ALA A 124 13.68 -4.79 -15.57
N PRO A 125 14.74 -4.01 -15.87
CA PRO A 125 14.66 -2.57 -16.08
C PRO A 125 13.61 -2.14 -17.11
N ASP A 126 13.39 -2.92 -18.16
CA ASP A 126 12.42 -2.64 -19.22
C ASP A 126 10.98 -2.43 -18.70
N TYR A 127 10.66 -2.95 -17.53
CA TYR A 127 9.32 -2.88 -16.94
C TYR A 127 9.14 -1.78 -15.88
N TYR A 128 10.23 -1.14 -15.43
CA TYR A 128 10.14 -0.10 -14.39
C TYR A 128 11.05 1.11 -14.64
N GLN A 129 11.99 1.02 -15.60
CA GLN A 129 12.87 2.14 -15.90
C GLN A 129 12.12 3.22 -16.69
N ARG A 130 12.28 4.46 -16.28
CA ARG A 130 11.75 5.60 -17.02
C ARG A 130 12.59 5.88 -18.27
N ARG A 131 11.94 6.33 -19.33
CA ARG A 131 12.60 6.71 -20.58
C ARG A 131 13.67 7.79 -20.31
N GLY A 132 14.89 7.53 -20.75
CA GLY A 132 16.03 8.45 -20.60
C GLY A 132 16.71 8.44 -19.23
N GLY A 133 16.25 7.65 -18.27
CA GLY A 133 16.89 7.44 -16.97
C GLY A 133 17.76 6.19 -16.94
N GLY A 134 18.73 6.15 -16.02
CA GLY A 134 19.44 4.91 -15.67
C GLY A 134 18.58 4.00 -14.81
N ASP A 135 18.98 2.74 -14.66
CA ASP A 135 18.34 1.82 -13.73
C ASP A 135 18.60 2.26 -12.27
N PRO A 136 17.55 2.70 -11.54
CA PRO A 136 17.73 3.21 -10.18
C PRO A 136 18.20 2.13 -9.20
N LEU A 137 17.91 0.85 -9.50
CA LEU A 137 18.22 -0.27 -8.60
C LEU A 137 19.69 -0.68 -8.63
N LYS A 138 20.48 -0.22 -9.63
CA LYS A 138 21.94 -0.49 -9.70
C LYS A 138 22.71 0.04 -8.50
N ARG A 139 22.16 0.99 -7.77
CA ARG A 139 22.77 1.59 -6.56
C ARG A 139 22.56 0.73 -5.31
N LEU A 140 21.65 -0.22 -5.37
CA LEU A 140 21.33 -1.06 -4.23
C LEU A 140 22.43 -2.08 -3.95
N PRO A 141 22.76 -2.34 -2.66
CA PRO A 141 23.75 -3.35 -2.31
C PRO A 141 23.25 -4.75 -2.71
N ALA A 142 24.14 -5.58 -3.25
CA ALA A 142 23.79 -6.95 -3.67
C ALA A 142 23.25 -7.81 -2.53
N SER A 143 23.70 -7.55 -1.30
CA SER A 143 23.23 -8.23 -0.09
C SER A 143 21.73 -8.02 0.19
N LEU A 144 21.10 -6.96 -0.35
CA LEU A 144 19.66 -6.73 -0.22
C LEU A 144 18.83 -7.90 -0.77
N LYS A 145 19.30 -8.56 -1.83
CA LYS A 145 18.63 -9.72 -2.41
C LYS A 145 18.71 -10.98 -1.55
N ALA A 146 19.62 -11.02 -0.59
CA ALA A 146 19.88 -12.19 0.26
C ALA A 146 19.45 -12.00 1.71
N VAL A 147 19.29 -10.76 2.20
CA VAL A 147 18.92 -10.47 3.59
C VAL A 147 17.56 -11.11 3.94
N PRO A 148 17.42 -11.80 5.09
CA PRO A 148 16.13 -12.28 5.57
C PRO A 148 15.09 -11.14 5.55
N LEU A 149 13.92 -11.38 4.92
CA LEU A 149 12.91 -10.36 4.67
C LEU A 149 11.55 -10.79 5.21
N VAL A 150 10.95 -9.91 5.98
CA VAL A 150 9.55 -9.98 6.41
C VAL A 150 8.79 -8.85 5.74
N VAL A 151 7.59 -9.13 5.23
CA VAL A 151 6.69 -8.11 4.69
C VAL A 151 5.45 -8.04 5.57
N LEU A 152 5.19 -6.86 6.14
CA LEU A 152 3.99 -6.61 6.94
C LEU A 152 2.86 -6.11 6.05
N VAL A 153 1.69 -6.72 6.16
CA VAL A 153 0.49 -6.36 5.42
C VAL A 153 -0.75 -6.32 6.31
N ASN A 154 -1.77 -5.59 5.89
CA ASN A 154 -3.09 -5.62 6.52
C ASN A 154 -4.19 -5.35 5.49
N GLU A 155 -5.44 -5.24 5.92
CA GLU A 155 -6.61 -4.98 5.06
C GLU A 155 -6.51 -3.63 4.32
N GLY A 156 -5.66 -2.71 4.77
CA GLY A 156 -5.37 -1.45 4.08
C GLY A 156 -4.30 -1.59 2.98
N SER A 157 -3.64 -2.75 2.87
CA SER A 157 -2.69 -3.05 1.80
C SER A 157 -3.44 -3.45 0.53
N ALA A 158 -3.31 -2.67 -0.55
CA ALA A 158 -4.09 -2.87 -1.77
C ALA A 158 -3.27 -2.70 -3.05
N SER A 159 -3.71 -3.32 -4.16
CA SER A 159 -3.21 -3.08 -5.51
C SER A 159 -1.69 -3.30 -5.64
N ALA A 160 -0.88 -2.24 -5.83
CA ALA A 160 0.58 -2.33 -5.95
C ALA A 160 1.24 -3.02 -4.74
N SER A 161 0.75 -2.78 -3.52
CA SER A 161 1.23 -3.45 -2.31
C SER A 161 0.97 -4.96 -2.38
N GLU A 162 -0.17 -5.37 -2.93
CA GLU A 162 -0.52 -6.79 -3.11
C GLU A 162 0.32 -7.45 -4.20
N ILE A 163 0.70 -6.68 -5.23
CA ILE A 163 1.64 -7.15 -6.27
C ILE A 163 2.99 -7.46 -5.62
N VAL A 164 3.52 -6.55 -4.81
CA VAL A 164 4.82 -6.75 -4.12
C VAL A 164 4.73 -7.93 -3.15
N ALA A 165 3.73 -7.97 -2.28
CA ALA A 165 3.56 -9.04 -1.31
C ALA A 165 3.40 -10.41 -1.99
N GLY A 166 2.53 -10.50 -3.02
CA GLY A 166 2.27 -11.74 -3.75
C GLY A 166 3.49 -12.22 -4.54
N ALA A 167 4.25 -11.31 -5.16
CA ALA A 167 5.47 -11.67 -5.86
C ALA A 167 6.53 -12.23 -4.90
N LEU A 168 6.77 -11.56 -3.77
CA LEU A 168 7.76 -11.99 -2.79
C LEU A 168 7.35 -13.30 -2.09
N GLN A 169 6.05 -13.51 -1.86
CA GLN A 169 5.50 -14.75 -1.30
C GLN A 169 5.68 -15.93 -2.27
N ASP A 170 5.23 -15.79 -3.51
CA ASP A 170 5.27 -16.87 -4.50
C ASP A 170 6.71 -17.29 -4.83
N HIS A 171 7.65 -16.35 -4.84
CA HIS A 171 9.07 -16.64 -5.01
C HIS A 171 9.77 -17.08 -3.71
N LYS A 172 9.04 -17.21 -2.59
CA LYS A 172 9.59 -17.59 -1.28
C LYS A 172 10.74 -16.69 -0.84
N ARG A 173 10.69 -15.41 -1.28
CA ARG A 173 11.73 -14.42 -0.97
C ARG A 173 11.51 -13.79 0.40
N ALA A 174 10.27 -13.67 0.84
CA ALA A 174 9.90 -13.08 2.11
C ALA A 174 8.82 -13.90 2.80
N THR A 175 8.77 -13.81 4.13
CA THR A 175 7.62 -14.23 4.92
C THR A 175 6.62 -13.09 4.99
N ILE A 176 5.39 -13.31 4.55
CA ILE A 176 4.32 -12.31 4.63
C ILE A 176 3.61 -12.47 5.97
N MET A 177 3.52 -11.39 6.75
CA MET A 177 2.95 -11.40 8.11
C MET A 177 1.89 -10.32 8.27
N GLY A 178 0.88 -10.59 9.06
CA GLY A 178 -0.22 -9.65 9.37
C GLY A 178 -1.59 -10.22 9.07
N SER A 179 -2.50 -9.42 8.53
CA SER A 179 -3.85 -9.85 8.14
C SER A 179 -4.03 -9.84 6.62
N GLN A 180 -5.06 -10.55 6.13
CA GLN A 180 -5.36 -10.66 4.71
C GLN A 180 -5.57 -9.29 4.07
N THR A 181 -4.96 -9.06 2.90
CA THR A 181 -4.99 -7.77 2.21
C THR A 181 -6.35 -7.47 1.57
N PHE A 182 -6.50 -6.28 1.02
CA PHE A 182 -7.77 -5.75 0.51
C PHE A 182 -8.38 -6.57 -0.64
N GLY A 183 -7.57 -6.99 -1.60
CA GLY A 183 -8.03 -7.76 -2.77
C GLY A 183 -8.31 -6.92 -4.02
N LYS A 184 -7.62 -5.79 -4.22
CA LYS A 184 -7.77 -4.95 -5.41
C LYS A 184 -6.87 -5.43 -6.54
N GLY A 185 -7.35 -6.37 -7.32
CA GLY A 185 -6.65 -6.97 -8.45
C GLY A 185 -7.13 -6.50 -9.82
N SER A 186 -7.87 -5.40 -9.92
CA SER A 186 -8.36 -4.87 -11.20
C SER A 186 -7.39 -3.87 -11.83
N VAL A 187 -7.10 -4.05 -13.13
CA VAL A 187 -6.32 -3.12 -13.95
C VAL A 187 -7.27 -2.08 -14.55
N GLN A 188 -7.00 -0.81 -14.30
CA GLN A 188 -7.79 0.29 -14.84
C GLN A 188 -6.99 1.07 -15.88
N THR A 189 -7.57 1.20 -17.07
CA THR A 189 -7.00 1.98 -18.16
C THR A 189 -7.79 3.28 -18.33
N VAL A 190 -7.09 4.40 -18.41
CA VAL A 190 -7.68 5.69 -18.73
C VAL A 190 -7.51 5.94 -20.23
N ARG A 191 -8.64 6.11 -20.93
CA ARG A 191 -8.67 6.45 -22.35
C ARG A 191 -9.14 7.89 -22.53
N PRO A 192 -8.32 8.79 -23.09
CA PRO A 192 -8.77 10.16 -23.37
C PRO A 192 -9.87 10.12 -24.45
N LEU A 193 -10.92 10.90 -24.25
CA LEU A 193 -12.03 11.10 -25.20
C LEU A 193 -11.99 12.50 -25.83
N GLY A 194 -11.17 13.40 -25.28
CA GLY A 194 -11.01 14.78 -25.74
C GLY A 194 -9.90 15.47 -24.93
N PRO A 195 -9.68 16.78 -25.15
CA PRO A 195 -8.60 17.50 -24.46
C PRO A 195 -8.67 17.41 -22.93
N ASP A 196 -9.90 17.51 -22.38
CA ASP A 196 -10.12 17.59 -20.93
C ASP A 196 -11.03 16.47 -20.39
N THR A 197 -11.29 15.43 -21.20
CA THR A 197 -12.20 14.34 -20.85
C THR A 197 -11.57 12.99 -21.10
N GLY A 198 -11.88 12.02 -20.25
CA GLY A 198 -11.43 10.64 -20.38
C GLY A 198 -12.38 9.67 -19.72
N ILE A 199 -12.33 8.43 -20.17
CA ILE A 199 -13.03 7.31 -19.55
C ILE A 199 -12.03 6.38 -18.85
N LYS A 200 -12.35 5.98 -17.63
CA LYS A 200 -11.59 5.01 -16.84
C LYS A 200 -12.33 3.67 -16.84
N LEU A 201 -11.72 2.67 -17.44
CA LEU A 201 -12.31 1.33 -17.60
C LEU A 201 -11.45 0.26 -16.95
N THR A 202 -12.08 -0.74 -16.37
CA THR A 202 -11.39 -1.97 -15.96
C THR A 202 -11.19 -2.85 -17.19
N THR A 203 -9.92 -3.14 -17.52
CA THR A 203 -9.53 -3.86 -18.73
C THR A 203 -8.93 -5.24 -18.49
N ALA A 204 -8.41 -5.50 -17.29
CA ALA A 204 -7.79 -6.76 -16.94
C ALA A 204 -7.81 -7.02 -15.43
N ARG A 205 -7.37 -8.22 -15.03
CA ARG A 205 -7.06 -8.59 -13.64
C ARG A 205 -5.57 -8.83 -13.48
N TYR A 206 -5.07 -8.58 -12.27
CA TYR A 206 -3.72 -8.94 -11.84
C TYR A 206 -3.70 -10.36 -11.27
N TYR A 207 -2.61 -11.07 -11.59
CA TYR A 207 -2.32 -12.41 -11.08
C TYR A 207 -0.89 -12.45 -10.55
N THR A 208 -0.69 -13.12 -9.43
CA THR A 208 0.63 -13.35 -8.86
C THR A 208 1.48 -14.26 -9.79
N PRO A 209 2.79 -14.40 -9.58
CA PRO A 209 3.62 -15.29 -10.39
C PRO A 209 3.12 -16.73 -10.47
N SER A 210 2.49 -17.26 -9.43
CA SER A 210 1.89 -18.60 -9.43
C SER A 210 0.52 -18.66 -10.13
N GLY A 211 0.03 -17.54 -10.68
CA GLY A 211 -1.26 -17.47 -11.39
C GLY A 211 -2.48 -17.29 -10.49
N LYS A 212 -2.32 -16.99 -9.21
CA LYS A 212 -3.44 -16.69 -8.29
C LYS A 212 -4.00 -15.30 -8.57
N SER A 213 -5.32 -15.17 -8.65
CA SER A 213 -5.97 -13.86 -8.78
C SER A 213 -5.86 -13.07 -7.49
N ILE A 214 -5.44 -11.80 -7.60
CA ILE A 214 -5.47 -10.85 -6.48
C ILE A 214 -6.90 -10.32 -6.27
N GLN A 215 -7.70 -10.20 -7.37
CA GLN A 215 -9.03 -9.61 -7.33
C GLN A 215 -9.96 -10.37 -6.38
N ALA A 216 -10.58 -9.64 -5.46
CA ALA A 216 -11.50 -10.09 -4.42
C ALA A 216 -10.89 -11.07 -3.38
N LYS A 217 -9.70 -11.65 -3.66
CA LYS A 217 -9.02 -12.61 -2.78
C LYS A 217 -7.94 -11.96 -1.93
N GLY A 218 -7.21 -10.99 -2.48
CA GLY A 218 -6.03 -10.42 -1.82
C GLY A 218 -4.90 -11.43 -1.64
N ILE A 219 -3.95 -11.05 -0.80
CA ILE A 219 -2.84 -11.90 -0.36
C ILE A 219 -3.14 -12.39 1.05
N VAL A 220 -3.13 -13.70 1.23
CA VAL A 220 -3.25 -14.32 2.56
C VAL A 220 -1.84 -14.42 3.13
N PRO A 221 -1.56 -13.85 4.30
CA PRO A 221 -0.25 -13.93 4.94
C PRO A 221 0.17 -15.38 5.24
N ASP A 222 1.49 -15.63 5.25
CA ASP A 222 2.06 -16.90 5.71
C ASP A 222 1.91 -17.06 7.21
N VAL A 223 1.97 -15.92 7.94
CA VAL A 223 1.75 -15.86 9.38
C VAL A 223 0.69 -14.81 9.69
N MET A 224 -0.47 -15.24 10.18
CA MET A 224 -1.53 -14.35 10.61
C MET A 224 -1.17 -13.74 11.96
N ILE A 225 -1.21 -12.41 12.05
CA ILE A 225 -0.93 -11.64 13.27
C ILE A 225 -1.98 -10.53 13.36
N ASP A 226 -2.63 -10.44 14.51
CA ASP A 226 -3.49 -9.31 14.83
C ASP A 226 -2.66 -8.09 15.27
N GLU A 227 -3.17 -6.88 15.03
CA GLU A 227 -2.47 -5.63 15.37
C GLU A 227 -2.44 -5.37 16.90
N SER A 228 -3.23 -6.09 17.69
CA SER A 228 -3.26 -6.01 19.15
C SER A 228 -3.54 -7.37 19.79
N GLU A 229 -3.15 -7.57 21.06
CA GLU A 229 -3.39 -8.80 21.82
C GLU A 229 -4.90 -9.10 22.01
N GLU A 230 -5.73 -8.06 22.02
CA GLU A 230 -7.18 -8.18 22.17
C GLU A 230 -7.91 -8.44 20.84
N GLY A 231 -7.15 -8.58 19.74
CA GLY A 231 -7.69 -8.54 18.38
C GLY A 231 -8.10 -7.11 17.98
N ASN A 232 -8.08 -6.82 16.70
CA ASN A 232 -8.52 -5.51 16.23
C ASN A 232 -10.04 -5.51 16.10
N ILE A 233 -10.75 -4.97 17.11
CA ILE A 233 -12.22 -4.81 17.10
C ILE A 233 -12.69 -4.09 15.82
N PHE A 234 -11.86 -3.20 15.28
CA PHE A 234 -12.12 -2.47 14.03
C PHE A 234 -11.77 -3.27 12.78
N ALA A 235 -11.03 -4.37 12.87
CA ALA A 235 -10.68 -5.19 11.68
C ALA A 235 -11.93 -5.77 11.02
N ALA A 236 -12.92 -6.17 11.83
CA ALA A 236 -14.21 -6.65 11.33
C ALA A 236 -15.00 -5.57 10.57
N LEU A 237 -14.74 -4.28 10.84
CA LEU A 237 -15.39 -3.15 10.16
C LEU A 237 -14.63 -2.69 8.92
N ARG A 238 -13.38 -3.08 8.73
CA ARG A 238 -12.62 -2.77 7.53
C ARG A 238 -13.19 -3.54 6.35
N MET A 239 -13.53 -2.82 5.30
CA MET A 239 -14.08 -3.40 4.06
C MET A 239 -12.93 -3.91 3.18
N ARG A 240 -13.11 -5.09 2.60
CA ARG A 240 -12.26 -5.61 1.50
C ARG A 240 -13.00 -5.44 0.17
N GLU A 241 -12.29 -5.65 -0.94
CA GLU A 241 -12.89 -5.59 -2.29
C GLU A 241 -14.08 -6.54 -2.43
N ALA A 242 -14.00 -7.75 -1.87
CA ALA A 242 -15.09 -8.73 -1.86
C ALA A 242 -16.34 -8.30 -1.08
N ASP A 243 -16.21 -7.31 -0.20
CA ASP A 243 -17.33 -6.79 0.61
C ASP A 243 -18.08 -5.63 -0.11
N LEU A 244 -17.54 -5.14 -1.25
CA LEU A 244 -18.14 -4.03 -2.00
C LEU A 244 -19.30 -4.53 -2.86
N ASP A 245 -20.38 -3.74 -2.90
CA ASP A 245 -21.48 -3.99 -3.83
C ASP A 245 -20.98 -3.94 -5.28
N LYS A 246 -21.30 -4.97 -6.08
CA LYS A 246 -20.94 -5.06 -7.52
C LYS A 246 -19.44 -5.07 -7.79
N HIS A 247 -18.62 -5.61 -6.86
CA HIS A 247 -17.20 -5.81 -7.13
C HIS A 247 -16.98 -6.77 -8.32
N LEU A 248 -15.81 -6.67 -8.94
CA LEU A 248 -15.39 -7.59 -9.98
C LEU A 248 -14.98 -8.94 -9.37
N ASN A 249 -15.55 -10.03 -9.81
CA ASN A 249 -15.20 -11.37 -9.33
C ASN A 249 -13.74 -11.71 -9.63
N SER A 250 -13.16 -12.62 -8.84
CA SER A 250 -11.78 -13.11 -9.00
C SER A 250 -11.52 -13.76 -10.37
N GLY A 251 -12.57 -14.32 -10.99
CA GLY A 251 -12.48 -15.12 -12.21
C GLY A 251 -11.90 -16.52 -11.98
N GLN A 252 -11.70 -16.91 -10.71
CA GLN A 252 -11.15 -18.20 -10.30
C GLN A 252 -12.01 -18.83 -9.19
N GLY A 253 -12.88 -19.77 -9.57
CA GLY A 253 -13.77 -20.49 -8.65
C GLY A 253 -14.98 -19.68 -8.19
N GLU A 254 -15.85 -20.34 -7.42
CA GLU A 254 -16.99 -19.69 -6.78
C GLU A 254 -16.53 -18.86 -5.59
N GLU A 255 -16.96 -17.61 -5.53
CA GLU A 255 -16.77 -16.76 -4.35
C GLU A 255 -17.85 -17.11 -3.34
N LYS A 256 -17.49 -17.87 -2.33
CA LYS A 256 -18.36 -18.09 -1.18
C LYS A 256 -18.33 -16.84 -0.31
N LYS A 257 -19.49 -16.32 0.05
CA LYS A 257 -19.59 -15.28 1.09
C LYS A 257 -19.02 -15.87 2.38
N ASP A 258 -18.16 -15.11 3.01
CA ASP A 258 -17.59 -15.45 4.31
C ASP A 258 -18.61 -15.09 5.40
N GLU A 259 -19.57 -16.03 5.64
CA GLU A 259 -20.65 -15.84 6.62
C GLU A 259 -20.12 -15.56 8.04
N ALA A 260 -18.97 -16.15 8.40
CA ALA A 260 -18.34 -15.91 9.68
C ALA A 260 -17.88 -14.45 9.80
N ARG A 261 -17.32 -13.90 8.72
CA ARG A 261 -16.91 -12.49 8.66
C ARG A 261 -18.10 -11.54 8.62
N GLU A 262 -19.15 -11.84 7.86
CA GLU A 262 -20.38 -11.02 7.87
C GLU A 262 -20.97 -10.95 9.27
N LYS A 263 -21.04 -12.08 10.00
CA LYS A 263 -21.51 -12.15 11.38
C LYS A 263 -20.61 -11.34 12.33
N ALA A 264 -19.30 -11.46 12.23
CA ALA A 264 -18.34 -10.70 13.01
C ALA A 264 -18.48 -9.18 12.77
N ARG A 265 -18.73 -8.76 11.51
CA ARG A 265 -19.00 -7.34 11.18
C ARG A 265 -20.31 -6.84 11.80
N GLU A 266 -21.35 -7.62 11.76
CA GLU A 266 -22.62 -7.25 12.35
C GLU A 266 -22.52 -7.12 13.88
N GLU A 267 -21.81 -8.04 14.52
CA GLU A 267 -21.53 -7.98 15.97
C GLU A 267 -20.67 -6.76 16.34
N ALA A 268 -19.62 -6.48 15.58
CA ALA A 268 -18.77 -5.30 15.79
C ALA A 268 -19.56 -3.98 15.62
N ARG A 269 -20.44 -3.93 14.61
CA ARG A 269 -21.32 -2.77 14.38
C ARG A 269 -22.30 -2.56 15.55
N LYS A 270 -22.90 -3.64 16.05
CA LYS A 270 -23.79 -3.57 17.23
C LYS A 270 -23.05 -3.06 18.47
N ARG A 271 -21.82 -3.54 18.71
CA ARG A 271 -20.99 -3.06 19.83
C ARG A 271 -20.67 -1.57 19.73
N MET A 272 -20.35 -1.08 18.53
CA MET A 272 -20.10 0.35 18.32
C MET A 272 -21.36 1.20 18.53
N GLU A 273 -22.51 0.73 18.07
CA GLU A 273 -23.78 1.42 18.30
C GLU A 273 -24.15 1.46 19.79
N GLU A 274 -23.82 0.43 20.55
CA GLU A 274 -23.97 0.39 21.99
C GLU A 274 -23.00 1.32 22.73
N GLU A 275 -21.73 1.35 22.29
CA GLU A 275 -20.73 2.28 22.84
C GLU A 275 -21.05 3.74 22.52
N ALA A 276 -21.54 4.03 21.33
CA ALA A 276 -21.97 5.38 20.94
C ALA A 276 -23.18 5.89 21.75
N LYS A 277 -23.96 4.98 22.33
CA LYS A 277 -25.11 5.33 23.23
C LYS A 277 -24.67 5.59 24.68
N LYS A 278 -23.43 5.19 25.05
CA LYS A 278 -22.90 5.53 26.38
C LYS A 278 -22.55 7.01 26.43
N PRO A 279 -22.91 7.75 27.52
CA PRO A 279 -22.52 9.15 27.63
C PRO A 279 -20.99 9.23 27.51
N ALA A 280 -20.53 10.11 26.63
CA ALA A 280 -19.11 10.28 26.35
C ALA A 280 -18.35 10.62 27.63
N ALA A 281 -17.66 9.65 28.21
CA ALA A 281 -16.53 9.94 29.07
C ALA A 281 -15.56 10.72 28.21
N CYS A 282 -15.27 11.96 28.62
CA CYS A 282 -14.41 12.89 27.90
C CYS A 282 -13.05 12.23 27.61
N LEU A 283 -12.88 11.66 26.43
CA LEU A 283 -11.59 11.26 25.92
C LEU A 283 -10.86 12.54 25.55
N LEU A 284 -10.08 13.04 26.50
CA LEU A 284 -9.00 13.98 26.22
C LEU A 284 -8.02 13.27 25.26
N TYR A 285 -8.22 13.50 23.98
CA TYR A 285 -7.20 13.21 22.97
C TYR A 285 -6.08 14.21 23.18
N THR A 286 -5.10 13.85 23.99
CA THR A 286 -3.81 14.54 23.98
C THR A 286 -3.09 14.08 22.72
N SER A 287 -3.04 14.95 21.72
CA SER A 287 -2.27 14.78 20.49
C SER A 287 -0.79 15.01 20.75
N ASP A 288 -0.14 14.14 21.49
CA ASP A 288 1.31 14.15 21.70
C ASP A 288 2.02 13.06 20.88
N ALA A 289 1.65 12.93 19.61
CA ALA A 289 2.35 12.06 18.67
C ALA A 289 2.78 12.83 17.40
N ALA A 290 3.33 14.01 17.57
CA ALA A 290 3.82 14.83 16.47
C ALA A 290 5.27 15.31 16.62
N ASP A 291 6.07 14.71 17.53
CA ASP A 291 7.51 14.98 17.60
C ASP A 291 8.24 13.75 18.17
N GLU A 292 8.58 12.78 17.27
CA GLU A 292 9.79 11.95 17.35
C GLU A 292 10.03 11.24 16.03
#